data_464904047d5e65219b0a04e1a02e0994
#
_entry.id   464904047d5e65219b0a04e1a02e0994
#
_cell.length_a   1.000
_cell.length_b   1.000
_cell.length_c   1.000
_cell.angle_alpha   90.00
_cell.angle_beta   90.00
_cell.angle_gamma   90.00
#
_symmetry.space_group_name_H-M   'P 1'
#
loop_
_entity.id
_entity.type
_entity.pdbx_description
1 polymer ?
#
loop_
_entity_poly.entity_id
_entity_poly.type
_entity_poly.pdbx_seq_one_letter_code
_entity_poly.pdbx_strand_id
1 'polypeptide(L)'
;SDQNEEVSLKEVMIDHFIKFNKPHDRLLNSQVDRLDWFRLRKDCLRHQFQQQQSELMGLTGARVSLIPHQLYIADEVGNRFAPRVLLADEVGLGKTIEAGLIIHQQLVSGRAKRILIIVPESLMHQWLVEMLRRFNLNFSIFDEDRCVEVAGEDNSNPFSSEQLVLVNLGFVTKHPKWYE
;
A
#
# COMPACT_ATOMS: atom_id res chain seq x y z
N SER A 1 13.60 -2.40 31.73
CA SER A 1 12.79 -1.92 32.84
C SER A 1 11.40 -2.52 32.65
N ASP A 2 10.94 -3.26 33.66
CA ASP A 2 9.66 -4.02 33.65
C ASP A 2 8.43 -3.14 33.93
N GLN A 3 8.51 -1.87 33.69
CA GLN A 3 7.38 -0.96 33.78
C GLN A 3 6.97 -0.56 32.37
N ASN A 4 5.74 -0.87 31.99
CA ASN A 4 5.08 -0.48 30.73
C ASN A 4 4.92 1.06 30.65
N GLU A 5 6.01 1.81 30.65
CA GLU A 5 6.02 3.24 30.32
C GLU A 5 6.23 3.39 28.83
N GLU A 6 5.18 3.82 28.12
CA GLU A 6 5.29 4.28 26.75
C GLU A 6 6.11 5.59 26.71
N VAL A 7 7.32 5.52 26.20
CA VAL A 7 8.18 6.68 25.98
C VAL A 7 8.09 7.09 24.52
N SER A 8 7.50 8.24 24.25
CA SER A 8 7.49 8.85 22.91
C SER A 8 8.84 9.56 22.65
N LEU A 9 9.63 9.04 21.72
CA LEU A 9 10.90 9.62 21.29
C LEU A 9 10.75 10.22 19.88
N LYS A 10 11.29 11.43 19.68
CA LYS A 10 11.41 11.99 18.33
C LYS A 10 12.43 11.15 17.54
N GLU A 11 12.14 10.88 16.26
CA GLU A 11 12.95 10.04 15.37
C GLU A 11 14.43 10.47 15.34
N VAL A 12 14.70 11.78 15.37
CA VAL A 12 16.05 12.36 15.41
C VAL A 12 16.83 11.99 16.68
N MET A 13 16.15 11.60 17.75
CA MET A 13 16.79 11.21 19.03
C MET A 13 17.05 9.71 19.13
N ILE A 14 16.55 8.91 18.20
CA ILE A 14 16.68 7.43 18.24
C ILE A 14 18.15 7.02 18.21
N ASP A 15 18.97 7.66 17.38
CA ASP A 15 20.42 7.39 17.29
C ASP A 15 21.18 7.61 18.61
N HIS A 16 20.65 8.47 19.49
CA HIS A 16 21.27 8.74 20.79
C HIS A 16 20.89 7.71 21.86
N PHE A 17 19.69 7.11 21.76
CA PHE A 17 19.15 6.23 22.79
C PHE A 17 19.16 4.76 22.39
N ILE A 18 19.15 4.46 21.08
CA ILE A 18 19.07 3.09 20.56
C ILE A 18 20.27 2.83 19.65
N LYS A 19 21.19 1.99 20.09
CA LYS A 19 22.25 1.46 19.23
C LYS A 19 21.75 0.19 18.56
N PHE A 20 21.53 0.25 17.24
CA PHE A 20 21.27 -0.93 16.45
C PHE A 20 22.59 -1.67 16.22
N ASN A 21 22.81 -2.78 16.91
CA ASN A 21 23.96 -3.63 16.66
C ASN A 21 23.85 -4.25 15.25
N LYS A 22 24.88 -4.09 14.45
CA LYS A 22 24.96 -4.76 13.15
C LYS A 22 25.00 -6.29 13.35
N PRO A 23 24.48 -7.08 12.41
CA PRO A 23 24.43 -8.55 12.54
C PRO A 23 25.81 -9.18 12.87
N HIS A 24 26.90 -8.67 12.31
CA HIS A 24 28.27 -9.15 12.60
C HIS A 24 28.73 -8.82 14.02
N ASP A 25 28.37 -7.66 14.57
CA ASP A 25 28.73 -7.27 15.95
C ASP A 25 28.03 -8.20 16.95
N ARG A 26 26.77 -8.59 16.66
CA ARG A 26 26.02 -9.54 17.48
C ARG A 26 26.67 -10.92 17.47
N LEU A 27 27.12 -11.39 16.30
CA LEU A 27 27.84 -12.66 16.16
C LEU A 27 29.14 -12.66 16.94
N LEU A 28 29.95 -11.61 16.82
CA LEU A 28 31.22 -11.48 17.55
C LEU A 28 31.02 -11.44 19.07
N ASN A 29 29.91 -10.88 19.53
CA ASN A 29 29.54 -10.81 20.95
C ASN A 29 28.77 -12.05 21.44
N SER A 30 28.68 -13.11 20.63
CA SER A 30 27.92 -14.35 20.94
C SER A 30 26.43 -14.09 21.24
N GLN A 31 25.89 -13.00 20.73
CA GLN A 31 24.48 -12.65 20.88
C GLN A 31 23.65 -13.36 19.80
N VAL A 32 23.36 -14.61 20.05
CA VAL A 32 22.53 -15.44 19.14
C VAL A 32 21.07 -15.37 19.56
N ASP A 33 20.20 -15.33 18.55
CA ASP A 33 18.76 -15.40 18.80
C ASP A 33 18.34 -16.81 19.20
N ARG A 34 17.22 -16.91 19.92
CA ARG A 34 16.57 -18.18 20.19
C ARG A 34 16.25 -18.89 18.86
N LEU A 35 16.37 -20.21 18.86
CA LEU A 35 16.14 -21.06 17.69
C LEU A 35 14.76 -20.83 17.05
N ASP A 36 13.73 -20.54 17.86
CA ASP A 36 12.37 -20.29 17.39
C ASP A 36 12.31 -19.03 16.51
N TRP A 37 12.98 -17.95 16.92
CA TRP A 37 13.08 -16.71 16.14
C TRP A 37 13.85 -16.90 14.84
N PHE A 38 14.92 -17.71 14.89
CA PHE A 38 15.68 -18.04 13.67
C PHE A 38 14.80 -18.82 12.67
N ARG A 39 14.07 -19.83 13.15
CA ARG A 39 13.16 -20.61 12.30
C ARG A 39 12.07 -19.73 11.71
N LEU A 40 11.44 -18.89 12.52
CA LEU A 40 10.41 -17.97 12.06
C LEU A 40 10.94 -17.05 10.94
N ARG A 41 12.10 -16.41 11.14
CA ARG A 41 12.72 -15.56 10.10
C ARG A 41 13.04 -16.33 8.84
N LYS A 42 13.62 -17.50 8.97
CA LYS A 42 13.93 -18.37 7.83
C LYS A 42 12.66 -18.70 7.05
N ASP A 43 11.58 -19.06 7.72
CA ASP A 43 10.32 -19.43 7.09
C ASP A 43 9.66 -18.21 6.45
N CYS A 44 9.66 -17.05 7.10
CA CYS A 44 9.20 -15.79 6.50
C CYS A 44 9.96 -15.44 5.23
N LEU A 45 11.30 -15.49 5.27
CA LEU A 45 12.13 -15.21 4.09
C LEU A 45 11.88 -16.21 2.96
N ARG A 46 11.73 -17.51 3.29
CA ARG A 46 11.40 -18.54 2.29
C ARG A 46 10.05 -18.28 1.64
N HIS A 47 9.02 -17.96 2.42
CA HIS A 47 7.70 -17.62 1.90
C HIS A 47 7.74 -16.34 1.05
N GLN A 48 8.44 -15.31 1.51
CA GLN A 48 8.61 -14.07 0.74
C GLN A 48 9.28 -14.34 -0.61
N PHE A 49 10.34 -15.14 -0.62
CA PHE A 49 11.04 -15.53 -1.85
C PHE A 49 10.14 -16.34 -2.79
N GLN A 50 9.38 -17.32 -2.26
CA GLN A 50 8.44 -18.10 -3.05
C GLN A 50 7.33 -17.20 -3.66
N GLN A 51 6.82 -16.24 -2.89
CA GLN A 51 5.83 -15.28 -3.39
C GLN A 51 6.40 -14.39 -4.48
N GLN A 52 7.63 -13.89 -4.31
CA GLN A 52 8.29 -13.04 -5.31
C GLN A 52 8.55 -13.74 -6.64
N GLN A 53 8.71 -15.06 -6.64
CA GLN A 53 8.89 -15.87 -7.85
C GLN A 53 7.57 -16.40 -8.43
N SER A 54 6.46 -16.17 -7.77
CA SER A 54 5.15 -16.63 -8.25
C SER A 54 4.65 -15.74 -9.37
N GLU A 55 4.21 -16.34 -10.48
CA GLU A 55 3.49 -15.64 -11.55
C GLU A 55 2.18 -15.03 -11.07
N LEU A 56 1.63 -15.55 -9.96
CA LEU A 56 0.40 -15.05 -9.32
C LEU A 56 0.68 -14.00 -8.24
N MET A 57 1.89 -13.44 -8.19
CA MET A 57 2.23 -12.43 -7.19
C MET A 57 1.29 -11.23 -7.26
N GLY A 58 0.66 -10.91 -6.12
CA GLY A 58 -0.28 -9.80 -6.01
C GLY A 58 -1.71 -10.11 -6.48
N LEU A 59 -1.93 -11.20 -7.21
CA LEU A 59 -3.28 -11.67 -7.57
C LEU A 59 -3.88 -12.57 -6.47
N THR A 60 -3.05 -13.23 -5.69
CA THR A 60 -3.44 -14.01 -4.51
C THR A 60 -3.37 -13.16 -3.24
N GLY A 61 -4.21 -13.48 -2.26
CA GLY A 61 -4.28 -12.74 -0.99
C GLY A 61 -5.45 -11.76 -0.90
N ALA A 62 -6.02 -11.35 -2.02
CA ALA A 62 -7.26 -10.60 -2.04
C ALA A 62 -8.45 -11.49 -1.63
N ARG A 63 -9.40 -10.93 -0.89
CA ARG A 63 -10.64 -11.62 -0.47
C ARG A 63 -11.70 -11.50 -1.55
N VAL A 64 -11.40 -12.00 -2.74
CA VAL A 64 -12.27 -11.97 -3.92
C VAL A 64 -12.45 -13.37 -4.47
N SER A 65 -13.55 -13.61 -5.17
CA SER A 65 -13.73 -14.84 -5.94
C SER A 65 -12.76 -14.84 -7.10
N LEU A 66 -12.11 -15.98 -7.34
CA LEU A 66 -11.16 -16.12 -8.46
C LEU A 66 -11.95 -16.30 -9.76
N ILE A 67 -12.30 -15.20 -10.39
CA ILE A 67 -13.03 -15.20 -11.68
C ILE A 67 -12.01 -15.11 -12.80
N PRO A 68 -11.96 -16.08 -13.73
CA PRO A 68 -10.90 -16.21 -14.71
C PRO A 68 -10.63 -14.95 -15.54
N HIS A 69 -11.68 -14.25 -16.03
CA HIS A 69 -11.48 -13.04 -16.83
C HIS A 69 -10.86 -11.90 -16.02
N GLN A 70 -11.27 -11.73 -14.75
CA GLN A 70 -10.70 -10.68 -13.88
C GLN A 70 -9.23 -10.92 -13.58
N LEU A 71 -8.86 -12.19 -13.33
CA LEU A 71 -7.47 -12.57 -13.12
C LEU A 71 -6.62 -12.36 -14.38
N TYR A 72 -7.16 -12.74 -15.55
CA TYR A 72 -6.49 -12.54 -16.83
C TYR A 72 -6.24 -11.06 -17.10
N ILE A 73 -7.23 -10.19 -16.92
CA ILE A 73 -7.10 -8.74 -17.10
C ILE A 73 -6.06 -8.18 -16.13
N ALA A 74 -6.13 -8.58 -14.85
CA ALA A 74 -5.20 -8.07 -13.84
C ALA A 74 -3.76 -8.50 -14.13
N ASP A 75 -3.54 -9.74 -14.54
CA ASP A 75 -2.21 -10.25 -14.92
C ASP A 75 -1.67 -9.55 -16.18
N GLU A 76 -2.46 -9.49 -17.23
CA GLU A 76 -2.10 -8.83 -18.49
C GLU A 76 -1.73 -7.36 -18.27
N VAL A 77 -2.54 -6.62 -17.51
CA VAL A 77 -2.28 -5.20 -17.20
C VAL A 77 -1.08 -5.04 -16.27
N GLY A 78 -1.01 -5.91 -15.25
CA GLY A 78 0.04 -5.87 -14.24
C GLY A 78 1.45 -6.11 -14.81
N ASN A 79 1.56 -6.87 -15.89
CA ASN A 79 2.84 -7.17 -16.53
C ASN A 79 3.30 -6.09 -17.52
N ARG A 80 2.42 -5.13 -17.89
CA ARG A 80 2.80 -4.03 -18.79
C ARG A 80 3.67 -3.00 -18.08
N PHE A 81 4.56 -2.39 -18.83
CA PHE A 81 5.32 -1.23 -18.36
C PHE A 81 4.45 0.04 -18.46
N ALA A 82 4.28 0.77 -17.34
CA ALA A 82 3.48 2.00 -17.26
C ALA A 82 2.10 1.87 -17.95
N PRO A 83 1.23 0.92 -17.52
CA PRO A 83 0.01 0.60 -18.23
C PRO A 83 -0.97 1.79 -18.24
N ARG A 84 -1.54 2.05 -19.42
CA ARG A 84 -2.70 2.93 -19.61
C ARG A 84 -3.80 2.10 -20.22
N VAL A 85 -4.84 1.80 -19.43
CA VAL A 85 -5.89 0.87 -19.81
C VAL A 85 -7.28 1.45 -19.54
N LEU A 86 -8.24 1.02 -20.33
CA LEU A 86 -9.65 1.25 -20.10
C LEU A 86 -10.31 -0.10 -19.78
N LEU A 87 -10.87 -0.23 -18.58
CA LEU A 87 -11.69 -1.39 -18.20
C LEU A 87 -13.13 -1.12 -18.69
N ALA A 88 -13.49 -1.72 -19.82
CA ALA A 88 -14.72 -1.44 -20.53
C ALA A 88 -15.78 -2.54 -20.45
N ASP A 89 -15.68 -3.43 -19.47
CA ASP A 89 -16.64 -4.52 -19.26
C ASP A 89 -18.05 -4.00 -18.96
N GLU A 90 -19.04 -4.86 -19.15
CA GLU A 90 -20.44 -4.54 -18.85
C GLU A 90 -20.63 -4.15 -17.38
N VAL A 91 -21.70 -3.39 -17.13
CA VAL A 91 -22.07 -3.00 -15.76
C VAL A 91 -22.38 -4.26 -14.94
N GLY A 92 -21.79 -4.35 -13.74
CA GLY A 92 -21.99 -5.49 -12.84
C GLY A 92 -20.93 -6.58 -12.92
N LEU A 93 -20.03 -6.59 -13.92
CA LEU A 93 -18.97 -7.60 -14.05
C LEU A 93 -17.79 -7.40 -13.12
N GLY A 94 -17.81 -6.38 -12.26
CA GLY A 94 -16.83 -6.21 -11.21
C GLY A 94 -15.59 -5.40 -11.59
N LYS A 95 -15.73 -4.38 -12.45
CA LYS A 95 -14.60 -3.46 -12.81
C LYS A 95 -13.82 -2.93 -11.61
N THR A 96 -14.50 -2.66 -10.50
CA THR A 96 -13.86 -2.24 -9.24
C THR A 96 -12.94 -3.34 -8.68
N ILE A 97 -13.33 -4.62 -8.86
CA ILE A 97 -12.51 -5.76 -8.44
C ILE A 97 -11.28 -5.89 -9.33
N GLU A 98 -11.44 -5.76 -10.65
CA GLU A 98 -10.31 -5.78 -11.59
C GLU A 98 -9.32 -4.66 -11.30
N ALA A 99 -9.82 -3.44 -11.13
CA ALA A 99 -8.98 -2.31 -10.73
C ALA A 99 -8.27 -2.56 -9.38
N GLY A 100 -8.99 -3.12 -8.41
CA GLY A 100 -8.43 -3.50 -7.11
C GLY A 100 -7.36 -4.58 -7.21
N LEU A 101 -7.53 -5.59 -8.04
CA LEU A 101 -6.52 -6.63 -8.30
C LEU A 101 -5.27 -6.02 -8.94
N ILE A 102 -5.43 -5.14 -9.93
CA ILE A 102 -4.32 -4.43 -10.57
C ILE A 102 -3.56 -3.58 -9.55
N ILE A 103 -4.27 -2.79 -8.75
CA ILE A 103 -3.69 -1.95 -7.69
C ILE A 103 -2.93 -2.81 -6.69
N HIS A 104 -3.53 -3.88 -6.21
CA HIS A 104 -2.93 -4.79 -5.24
C HIS A 104 -1.66 -5.44 -5.80
N GLN A 105 -1.69 -5.92 -7.05
CA GLN A 105 -0.53 -6.48 -7.72
C GLN A 105 0.61 -5.46 -7.87
N GLN A 106 0.30 -4.22 -8.28
CA GLN A 106 1.30 -3.16 -8.44
C GLN A 106 1.96 -2.79 -7.10
N LEU A 107 1.19 -2.75 -6.01
CA LEU A 107 1.71 -2.48 -4.66
C LEU A 107 2.57 -3.63 -4.14
N VAL A 108 2.07 -4.87 -4.22
CA VAL A 108 2.79 -6.06 -3.70
C VAL A 108 4.06 -6.33 -4.49
N SER A 109 4.04 -6.10 -5.81
CA SER A 109 5.25 -6.21 -6.65
C SER A 109 6.25 -5.07 -6.48
N GLY A 110 5.87 -4.00 -5.74
CA GLY A 110 6.70 -2.81 -5.55
C GLY A 110 6.82 -1.91 -6.78
N ARG A 111 6.07 -2.19 -7.84
CA ARG A 111 6.03 -1.37 -9.07
C ARG A 111 5.36 -0.01 -8.84
N ALA A 112 4.34 0.03 -7.99
CA ALA A 112 3.75 1.25 -7.50
C ALA A 112 4.00 1.39 -6.00
N LYS A 113 4.42 2.58 -5.58
CA LYS A 113 4.60 2.91 -4.16
C LYS A 113 3.47 3.77 -3.62
N ARG A 114 2.76 4.46 -4.51
CA ARG A 114 1.68 5.37 -4.19
C ARG A 114 0.54 5.21 -5.18
N ILE A 115 -0.68 5.28 -4.68
CA ILE A 115 -1.90 5.13 -5.47
C ILE A 115 -2.82 6.32 -5.19
N LEU A 116 -3.31 6.92 -6.25
CA LEU A 116 -4.37 7.91 -6.21
C LEU A 116 -5.59 7.36 -6.94
N ILE A 117 -6.72 7.25 -6.24
CA ILE A 117 -8.02 6.88 -6.82
C ILE A 117 -8.86 8.14 -6.92
N ILE A 118 -9.37 8.43 -8.11
CA ILE A 118 -10.24 9.56 -8.39
C ILE A 118 -11.61 9.03 -8.81
N VAL A 119 -12.64 9.33 -8.04
CA VAL A 119 -14.00 8.84 -8.29
C VAL A 119 -15.06 9.94 -8.06
N PRO A 120 -16.26 9.83 -8.65
CA PRO A 120 -17.38 10.66 -8.26
C PRO A 120 -17.71 10.51 -6.77
N GLU A 121 -18.20 11.56 -6.15
CA GLU A 121 -18.54 11.58 -4.72
C GLU A 121 -19.46 10.43 -4.32
N SER A 122 -20.44 10.11 -5.14
CA SER A 122 -21.37 8.99 -4.91
C SER A 122 -20.72 7.62 -4.81
N LEU A 123 -19.51 7.44 -5.33
CA LEU A 123 -18.78 6.17 -5.33
C LEU A 123 -17.66 6.12 -4.29
N MET A 124 -17.32 7.22 -3.63
CA MET A 124 -16.19 7.28 -2.70
C MET A 124 -16.31 6.26 -1.57
N HIS A 125 -17.47 6.20 -0.92
CA HIS A 125 -17.70 5.27 0.18
C HIS A 125 -17.64 3.80 -0.30
N GLN A 126 -18.21 3.50 -1.46
CA GLN A 126 -18.14 2.16 -2.04
C GLN A 126 -16.70 1.73 -2.30
N TRP A 127 -15.89 2.60 -2.93
CA TRP A 127 -14.48 2.31 -3.19
C TRP A 127 -13.68 2.12 -1.92
N LEU A 128 -13.87 2.97 -0.91
CA LEU A 128 -13.21 2.84 0.38
C LEU A 128 -13.48 1.48 1.03
N VAL A 129 -14.76 1.08 1.08
CA VAL A 129 -15.18 -0.19 1.68
C VAL A 129 -14.68 -1.40 0.88
N GLU A 130 -14.75 -1.35 -0.45
CA GLU A 130 -14.28 -2.45 -1.31
C GLU A 130 -12.76 -2.63 -1.18
N MET A 131 -11.97 -1.56 -1.22
CA MET A 131 -10.52 -1.61 -1.06
C MET A 131 -10.12 -2.16 0.32
N LEU A 132 -10.78 -1.69 1.38
CA LEU A 132 -10.49 -2.17 2.74
C LEU A 132 -10.88 -3.64 2.92
N ARG A 133 -12.10 -4.01 2.56
CA ARG A 133 -12.64 -5.35 2.85
C ARG A 133 -12.03 -6.45 1.99
N ARG A 134 -11.81 -6.18 0.70
CA ARG A 134 -11.37 -7.19 -0.26
C ARG A 134 -9.86 -7.25 -0.41
N PHE A 135 -9.19 -6.09 -0.34
CA PHE A 135 -7.76 -5.99 -0.60
C PHE A 135 -6.94 -5.64 0.63
N ASN A 136 -7.58 -5.35 1.76
CA ASN A 136 -6.92 -4.87 2.97
C ASN A 136 -6.10 -3.59 2.73
N LEU A 137 -6.56 -2.74 1.81
CA LEU A 137 -5.96 -1.46 1.48
C LEU A 137 -6.75 -0.33 2.14
N ASN A 138 -6.09 0.39 3.04
CA ASN A 138 -6.70 1.50 3.76
C ASN A 138 -6.38 2.81 3.04
N PHE A 139 -7.36 3.35 2.31
CA PHE A 139 -7.24 4.62 1.62
C PHE A 139 -7.64 5.78 2.53
N SER A 140 -6.86 6.85 2.49
CA SER A 140 -7.19 8.13 3.13
C SER A 140 -8.01 8.98 2.17
N ILE A 141 -9.17 9.46 2.64
CA ILE A 141 -9.99 10.41 1.86
C ILE A 141 -9.37 11.79 2.00
N PHE A 142 -9.17 12.46 0.86
CA PHE A 142 -8.73 13.85 0.81
C PHE A 142 -9.84 14.73 0.26
N ASP A 143 -10.24 15.69 1.07
CA ASP A 143 -11.12 16.79 0.75
C ASP A 143 -10.39 18.13 0.90
N GLU A 144 -11.11 19.24 0.73
CA GLU A 144 -10.52 20.58 0.77
C GLU A 144 -9.93 20.90 2.15
N ASP A 145 -10.66 20.56 3.22
CA ASP A 145 -10.26 20.83 4.60
C ASP A 145 -8.96 20.08 4.95
N ARG A 146 -8.91 18.80 4.63
CA ARG A 146 -7.73 17.96 4.88
C ARG A 146 -6.53 18.38 4.03
N CYS A 147 -6.75 18.79 2.78
CA CYS A 147 -5.66 19.29 1.94
C CYS A 147 -5.07 20.58 2.48
N VAL A 148 -5.88 21.49 2.98
CA VAL A 148 -5.42 22.73 3.61
C VAL A 148 -4.66 22.44 4.90
N GLU A 149 -5.17 21.52 5.72
CA GLU A 149 -4.52 21.10 6.97
C GLU A 149 -3.13 20.49 6.71
N VAL A 150 -3.05 19.59 5.73
CA VAL A 150 -1.80 18.86 5.41
C VAL A 150 -0.80 19.75 4.66
N ALA A 151 -1.26 20.63 3.75
CA ALA A 151 -0.38 21.53 3.02
C ALA A 151 0.33 22.54 3.94
N GLY A 152 -0.31 22.91 5.06
CA GLY A 152 0.24 23.84 6.04
C GLY A 152 0.71 25.17 5.44
N GLU A 153 1.64 25.84 6.13
CA GLU A 153 2.24 27.08 5.66
C GLU A 153 3.21 26.91 4.49
N ASP A 154 3.81 25.71 4.34
CA ASP A 154 4.84 25.41 3.33
C ASP A 154 4.28 25.13 1.93
N ASN A 155 2.95 25.16 1.77
CA ASN A 155 2.26 24.90 0.49
C ASN A 155 2.76 23.62 -0.24
N SER A 156 3.19 22.62 0.53
CA SER A 156 3.64 21.33 0.01
C SER A 156 2.47 20.55 -0.59
N ASN A 157 2.74 19.68 -1.56
CA ASN A 157 1.68 18.86 -2.16
C ASN A 157 1.05 17.93 -1.10
N PRO A 158 -0.23 18.13 -0.74
CA PRO A 158 -0.90 17.41 0.34
C PRO A 158 -0.96 15.91 0.09
N PHE A 159 -1.04 15.49 -1.18
CA PHE A 159 -1.06 14.07 -1.54
C PHE A 159 0.27 13.36 -1.27
N SER A 160 1.35 14.09 -0.98
CA SER A 160 2.64 13.50 -0.65
C SER A 160 2.69 12.89 0.76
N SER A 161 1.76 13.25 1.63
CA SER A 161 1.72 12.78 3.02
C SER A 161 1.29 11.33 3.17
N GLU A 162 0.48 10.80 2.24
CA GLU A 162 -0.13 9.48 2.33
C GLU A 162 0.21 8.62 1.11
N GLN A 163 0.29 7.32 1.33
CA GLN A 163 0.60 6.35 0.27
C GLN A 163 -0.63 6.01 -0.59
N LEU A 164 -1.78 5.88 0.03
CA LEU A 164 -3.04 5.48 -0.60
C LEU A 164 -4.08 6.59 -0.42
N VAL A 165 -4.40 7.27 -1.50
CA VAL A 165 -5.28 8.46 -1.48
C VAL A 165 -6.51 8.23 -2.34
N LEU A 166 -7.66 8.61 -1.81
CA LEU A 166 -8.96 8.60 -2.49
C LEU A 166 -9.52 10.01 -2.53
N VAL A 167 -9.84 10.52 -3.71
CA VAL A 167 -10.34 11.88 -3.90
C VAL A 167 -11.59 11.93 -4.77
N ASN A 168 -12.38 12.98 -4.55
CA ASN A 168 -13.54 13.29 -5.37
C ASN A 168 -13.10 13.93 -6.71
N LEU A 169 -13.68 13.48 -7.82
CA LEU A 169 -13.44 14.03 -9.15
C LEU A 169 -13.74 15.53 -9.22
N GLY A 170 -14.83 16.00 -8.56
CA GLY A 170 -15.17 17.41 -8.50
C GLY A 170 -14.12 18.27 -7.79
N PHE A 171 -13.44 17.70 -6.79
CA PHE A 171 -12.34 18.35 -6.11
C PHE A 171 -11.10 18.47 -7.00
N VAL A 172 -10.74 17.41 -7.71
CA VAL A 172 -9.60 17.39 -8.65
C VAL A 172 -9.75 18.47 -9.72
N THR A 173 -10.94 18.63 -10.28
CA THR A 173 -11.21 19.61 -11.34
C THR A 173 -11.10 21.07 -10.86
N LYS A 174 -11.31 21.32 -9.56
CA LYS A 174 -11.16 22.66 -8.96
C LYS A 174 -9.70 23.01 -8.64
N HIS A 175 -8.85 22.04 -8.40
CA HIS A 175 -7.48 22.23 -7.93
C HIS A 175 -6.44 21.53 -8.84
N PRO A 176 -6.34 21.88 -10.13
CA PRO A 176 -5.46 21.18 -11.07
C PRO A 176 -3.98 21.25 -10.70
N LYS A 177 -3.55 22.31 -10.00
CA LYS A 177 -2.14 22.54 -9.62
C LYS A 177 -1.54 21.47 -8.70
N TRP A 178 -2.35 20.68 -8.01
CA TRP A 178 -1.86 19.64 -7.11
C TRP A 178 -1.57 18.31 -7.82
N TYR A 179 -1.89 18.22 -9.11
CA TYR A 179 -1.76 16.99 -9.92
C TYR A 179 -0.72 17.14 -11.06
N GLU A 180 -0.10 18.30 -11.15
CA GLU A 180 1.05 18.56 -12.02
C GLU A 180 2.37 18.19 -11.30
#